data_87b5ff608b2f01be3950d137d315dce7
#
_entry.id   87b5ff608b2f01be3950d137d315dce7
#
_cell.length_a   1.000
_cell.length_b   1.000
_cell.length_c   1.000
_cell.angle_alpha   90.00
_cell.angle_beta   90.00
_cell.angle_gamma   90.00
#
_symmetry.space_group_name_H-M   'P 1'
#
loop_
_entity.id
_entity.type
_entity.pdbx_description
1 polymer ?
#
loop_
_entity_poly.entity_id
_entity_poly.type
_entity_poly.pdbx_seq_one_letter_code
_entity_poly.pdbx_strand_id
1 'polypeptide(L)' 'GVEAVSDRIVDFAKNLADGDMSKFEKLKGAIEKGFGMARKSLGGKLPDISQATYAATMKKLDAWKNGTGAKTGTEKTE' A
#
# COMPACT_ATOMS: atom_id res chain seq x y z
N GLY A 1 -12.77 6.43 1.57
CA GLY A 1 -12.87 5.10 2.14
C GLY A 1 -11.61 4.28 1.95
N VAL A 2 -11.68 3.04 2.39
CA VAL A 2 -10.52 2.14 2.39
C VAL A 2 -9.90 2.01 1.00
N GLU A 3 -10.72 1.78 -0.03
CA GLU A 3 -10.19 1.60 -1.38
C GLU A 3 -9.50 2.85 -1.90
N ALA A 4 -10.12 3.99 -1.73
CA ALA A 4 -9.56 5.24 -2.23
C ALA A 4 -8.26 5.60 -1.49
N VAL A 5 -8.24 5.43 -0.18
CA VAL A 5 -7.05 5.77 0.62
C VAL A 5 -5.90 4.82 0.32
N SER A 6 -6.18 3.51 0.28
CA SER A 6 -5.12 2.54 -0.02
C SER A 6 -4.58 2.74 -1.45
N ASP A 7 -5.45 3.08 -2.41
CA ASP A 7 -4.99 3.39 -3.76
C ASP A 7 -4.04 4.58 -3.77
N ARG A 8 -4.37 5.64 -3.03
CA ARG A 8 -3.50 6.82 -2.96
C ARG A 8 -2.14 6.51 -2.37
N ILE A 9 -2.12 5.71 -1.32
CA ILE A 9 -0.86 5.33 -0.68
C ILE A 9 0.02 4.56 -1.66
N VAL A 10 -0.57 3.59 -2.34
CA VAL A 10 0.19 2.76 -3.30
C VAL A 10 0.61 3.58 -4.51
N ASP A 11 -0.25 4.44 -5.02
CA ASP A 11 0.10 5.31 -6.14
C ASP A 11 1.25 6.24 -5.78
N PHE A 12 1.24 6.76 -4.57
CA PHE A 12 2.34 7.60 -4.09
C PHE A 12 3.67 6.82 -4.11
N ALA A 13 3.64 5.58 -3.61
CA ALA A 13 4.82 4.73 -3.61
C ALA A 13 5.28 4.42 -5.03
N LYS A 14 4.35 4.13 -5.93
CA LYS A 14 4.67 3.86 -7.34
C LYS A 14 5.34 5.07 -7.99
N ASN A 15 4.82 6.26 -7.71
CA ASN A 15 5.39 7.49 -8.25
C ASN A 15 6.82 7.71 -7.74
N LEU A 16 7.06 7.43 -6.47
CA LEU A 16 8.40 7.54 -5.91
C LEU A 16 9.36 6.53 -6.51
N ALA A 17 8.88 5.32 -6.77
CA ALA A 17 9.70 4.27 -7.38
C ALA A 17 10.05 4.60 -8.84
N ASP A 18 9.11 5.24 -9.54
CA ASP A 18 9.33 5.68 -10.92
C ASP A 18 9.88 4.56 -11.80
N GLY A 19 9.27 3.38 -11.71
CA GLY A 19 9.66 2.23 -12.52
C GLY A 19 10.82 1.41 -11.95
N ASP A 20 11.45 1.87 -10.88
CA ASP A 20 12.61 1.20 -10.29
C ASP A 20 12.16 0.29 -9.14
N MET A 21 11.96 -0.99 -9.45
CA MET A 21 11.49 -1.95 -8.46
C MET A 21 12.52 -2.27 -7.37
N SER A 22 13.78 -1.86 -7.55
CA SER A 22 14.75 -2.01 -6.47
C SER A 22 14.39 -1.16 -5.25
N LYS A 23 13.51 -0.17 -5.43
CA LYS A 23 13.04 0.68 -4.33
C LYS A 23 11.84 0.09 -3.60
N PHE A 24 11.28 -1.01 -4.08
CA PHE A 24 10.02 -1.55 -3.54
C PHE A 24 10.09 -1.85 -2.05
N GLU A 25 11.10 -2.60 -1.61
CA GLU A 25 11.19 -3.02 -0.21
C GLU A 25 11.34 -1.82 0.72
N LYS A 26 12.12 -0.84 0.31
CA LYS A 26 12.30 0.36 1.11
C LYS A 26 10.99 1.15 1.23
N LEU A 27 10.25 1.27 0.13
CA LEU A 27 8.96 1.98 0.13
C LEU A 27 7.93 1.23 0.94
N LYS A 28 7.86 -0.09 0.80
CA LYS A 28 6.96 -0.91 1.61
C LYS A 28 7.28 -0.76 3.09
N GLY A 29 8.56 -0.83 3.44
CA GLY A 29 8.99 -0.67 4.83
C GLY A 29 8.61 0.68 5.41
N ALA A 30 8.71 1.73 4.62
CA ALA A 30 8.32 3.07 5.06
C ALA A 30 6.81 3.15 5.34
N ILE A 31 6.01 2.50 4.50
CA ILE A 31 4.56 2.45 4.71
C ILE A 31 4.23 1.69 5.98
N GLU A 32 4.85 0.51 6.17
CA GLU A 32 4.65 -0.29 7.38
C GLU A 32 5.03 0.49 8.63
N LYS A 33 6.15 1.20 8.55
CA LYS A 33 6.62 2.00 9.68
C LYS A 33 5.62 3.12 10.01
N GLY A 34 5.07 3.77 8.99
CA GLY A 34 4.10 4.83 9.20
C GLY A 34 2.86 4.33 9.93
N PHE A 35 2.31 3.20 9.48
CA PHE A 35 1.17 2.59 10.17
C PHE A 35 1.53 2.16 11.58
N GLY A 36 2.74 1.62 11.78
CA GLY A 36 3.21 1.22 13.10
C GLY A 36 3.32 2.39 14.07
N MET A 37 3.80 3.53 13.57
CA MET A 37 3.89 4.74 14.40
C MET A 37 2.51 5.26 14.79
N ALA A 38 1.56 5.22 13.84
CA ALA A 38 0.20 5.61 14.12
C ALA A 38 -0.43 4.69 15.18
N ARG A 39 -0.20 3.39 15.05
CA ARG A 39 -0.70 2.41 16.02
C ARG A 39 -0.16 2.69 17.42
N LYS A 40 1.13 2.98 17.52
CA LYS A 40 1.74 3.33 18.82
C LYS A 40 1.12 4.59 19.40
N SER A 41 0.93 5.60 18.57
CA SER A 41 0.34 6.87 19.02
C SER A 41 -1.07 6.70 19.54
N LEU A 42 -1.77 5.68 19.06
CA LEU A 42 -3.16 5.40 19.43
C LEU A 42 -3.28 4.32 20.51
N GLY A 43 -2.19 4.04 21.22
CA GLY A 43 -2.23 3.12 22.34
C GLY A 43 -2.04 1.66 21.99
N GLY A 44 -1.51 1.37 20.81
CA GLY A 44 -1.17 0.01 20.41
C GLY A 44 -2.16 -0.66 19.48
N LYS A 45 -3.24 0.03 19.12
CA LYS A 45 -4.24 -0.52 18.22
C LYS A 45 -4.80 0.58 17.30
N LEU A 46 -4.83 0.29 16.01
CA LEU A 46 -5.47 1.19 15.04
C LEU A 46 -6.98 1.05 15.08
N PRO A 47 -7.74 2.10 14.77
CA PRO A 47 -9.17 1.96 14.51
C PRO A 47 -9.43 0.92 13.43
N ASP A 48 -10.61 0.31 13.45
CA ASP A 48 -10.95 -0.75 12.48
C ASP A 48 -10.77 -0.32 11.04
N ILE A 49 -11.18 0.91 10.70
CA ILE A 49 -11.04 1.38 9.33
C ILE A 49 -9.57 1.52 8.92
N SER A 50 -8.71 1.89 9.85
CA SER A 50 -7.28 2.00 9.57
C SER A 50 -6.64 0.62 9.43
N GLN A 51 -7.10 -0.37 10.19
CA GLN A 51 -6.65 -1.74 10.03
C GLN A 51 -7.03 -2.26 8.66
N ALA A 52 -8.25 -1.99 8.21
CA ALA A 52 -8.71 -2.39 6.88
C ALA A 52 -7.91 -1.69 5.79
N THR A 53 -7.59 -0.41 5.98
CA THR A 53 -6.79 0.36 5.02
C THR A 53 -5.38 -0.21 4.93
N TYR A 54 -4.80 -0.58 6.06
CA TYR A 54 -3.48 -1.20 6.08
C TYR A 54 -3.48 -2.52 5.29
N ALA A 55 -4.47 -3.38 5.57
CA ALA A 55 -4.57 -4.66 4.87
C ALA A 55 -4.74 -4.48 3.36
N ALA A 56 -5.59 -3.55 2.96
CA ALA A 56 -5.79 -3.25 1.54
C ALA A 56 -4.51 -2.72 0.89
N THR A 57 -3.78 -1.86 1.61
CA THR A 57 -2.52 -1.30 1.12
C THR A 57 -1.48 -2.41 0.90
N MET A 58 -1.34 -3.32 1.86
CA MET A 58 -0.39 -4.42 1.73
C MET A 58 -0.74 -5.33 0.56
N LYS A 59 -2.01 -5.61 0.38
CA LYS A 59 -2.47 -6.43 -0.74
C LYS A 59 -2.15 -5.77 -2.08
N LYS A 60 -2.37 -4.47 -2.19
CA LYS A 60 -2.11 -3.72 -3.41
C LYS A 60 -0.61 -3.59 -3.69
N LEU A 61 0.20 -3.45 -2.63
CA LEU A 61 1.65 -3.46 -2.78
C LEU A 61 2.13 -4.79 -3.34
N ASP A 62 1.60 -5.89 -2.81
CA ASP A 62 1.98 -7.22 -3.30
C ASP A 62 1.57 -7.42 -4.75
N ALA A 63 0.39 -6.94 -5.14
CA ALA A 63 -0.06 -7.02 -6.52
C ALA A 63 0.89 -6.24 -7.44
N TRP A 64 1.31 -5.07 -7.01
CA TRP A 64 2.27 -4.27 -7.76
C TRP A 64 3.60 -5.01 -7.90
N LYS A 65 4.12 -5.54 -6.81
CA LYS A 65 5.39 -6.27 -6.83
C LYS A 65 5.32 -7.47 -7.78
N ASN A 66 4.20 -8.17 -7.76
CA ASN A 66 4.04 -9.39 -8.57
C ASN A 66 3.63 -9.11 -10.00
N GLY A 67 3.42 -7.84 -10.35
CA GLY A 67 3.00 -7.47 -11.70
C GLY A 67 1.56 -7.83 -12.02
N THR A 68 0.74 -8.11 -11.02
CA THR A 68 -0.66 -8.45 -11.25
C THR A 68 -1.55 -7.21 -11.25
N GLY A 69 -1.07 -6.15 -11.07
CA GLY A 69 -1.73 -4.95 -11.21
C GLY A 69 -2.82 -4.68 -10.57
N ALA A 70 -2.85 -4.57 -10.40
CA ALA A 70 -3.74 -3.99 -10.27
C ALA A 70 -4.27 -3.30 -11.34
N LYS A 71 -4.10 -3.37 -11.98
CA LYS A 71 -4.74 -2.76 -12.81
C LYS A 71 -5.42 -3.35 -13.55
N THR A 72 -5.12 -3.66 -13.00
CA THR A 72 -5.70 -4.03 -13.45
C THR A 72 -6.19 -4.39 -14.03
N GLY A 73 -6.17 -4.36 -13.89
CA GLY A 73 -6.87 -4.72 -14.37
C GLY A 73 -7.02 -4.92 -15.14
N THR A 74 -6.75 -4.68 -15.35
CA THR A 74 -7.02 -4.84 -16.16
C THR A 74 -6.78 -5.29 -16.91
N GLU A 75 -6.43 -5.37 -16.90
CA GLU A 75 -6.45 -5.73 -17.61
C GLU A 75 -6.55 -6.34 -18.19
N LYS A 76 -6.55 -6.50 -18.04
CA LYS A 76 -6.88 -7.01 -18.58
C LYS A 76 -7.08 -7.43 -19.29
N THR A 77 -7.02 -7.42 -19.42
CA THR A 77 -7.40 -7.71 -20.12
C THR A 77 -7.35 -7.95 -20.84
N GLU A 78 -7.08 -8.00 -21.11
CA GLU A 78 -7.24 -8.11 -21.87
C GLU A 78 -7.25 -8.36 -22.21
#